data_063e15dc975c671df54a1b61ecba408f
#
_entry.id   063e15dc975c671df54a1b61ecba408f
#
_cell.length_a   1.000
_cell.length_b   1.000
_cell.length_c   1.000
_cell.angle_alpha   90.00
_cell.angle_beta   90.00
_cell.angle_gamma   90.00
#
_symmetry.space_group_name_H-M   'P 1'
#
loop_
_entity.id
_entity.type
_entity.pdbx_description
1 polymer ?
#
loop_
_entity_poly.entity_id
_entity_poly.type
_entity_poly.pdbx_seq_one_letter_code
_entity_poly.pdbx_strand_id
1 'polypeptide(L)'
;MLRKHIKVEPARWYYHCDRLGMLVWQDMISGGAYIGDWTAGVLPNIGIKVKDDDYKRFSRGEKQAREDYRRELFEMIDALEVFPSIYCWVPFNEGWGQFDAKEIGEAVKKRDPSRIVDHASGWYDQGGGELNSMHKYILPVRLPKLDDRPFALTEFGGYSRII
;
A
#
# COMPACT_ATOMS: atom_id res chain seq x y z
N MET A 1 1.43 17.10 -0.68
CA MET A 1 0.93 15.74 -0.41
C MET A 1 2.01 14.96 0.31
N LEU A 2 1.62 14.16 1.30
CA LEU A 2 2.51 13.29 2.07
C LEU A 2 1.98 11.86 1.97
N ARG A 3 2.88 10.86 1.90
CA ARG A 3 2.55 9.48 2.14
C ARG A 3 3.03 9.07 3.52
N LYS A 4 2.12 8.56 4.33
CA LYS A 4 2.42 8.02 5.65
C LYS A 4 2.74 6.55 5.51
N HIS A 5 4.02 6.30 5.23
CA HIS A 5 4.55 5.00 4.85
C HIS A 5 4.54 4.02 6.03
N ILE A 6 3.77 2.95 5.91
CA ILE A 6 3.65 1.80 6.82
C ILE A 6 3.58 2.16 8.32
N LYS A 7 2.99 3.30 8.65
CA LYS A 7 2.93 3.82 10.02
C LYS A 7 1.66 4.62 10.27
N VAL A 8 1.12 4.51 11.47
CA VAL A 8 0.05 5.38 11.99
C VAL A 8 0.65 6.41 12.93
N GLU A 9 0.23 7.65 12.82
CA GLU A 9 0.65 8.76 13.68
C GLU A 9 -0.40 9.08 14.75
N PRO A 10 -0.03 9.81 15.81
CA PRO A 10 -1.01 10.36 16.73
C PRO A 10 -2.00 11.29 16.03
N ALA A 11 -3.24 11.33 16.49
CA ALA A 11 -4.33 12.13 15.90
C ALA A 11 -3.97 13.61 15.66
N ARG A 12 -3.16 14.22 16.53
CA ARG A 12 -2.68 15.60 16.37
C ARG A 12 -1.88 15.83 15.08
N TRP A 13 -1.20 14.79 14.53
CA TRP A 13 -0.47 14.92 13.28
C TRP A 13 -1.44 15.10 12.11
N TYR A 14 -2.50 14.29 12.06
CA TYR A 14 -3.56 14.41 11.04
C TYR A 14 -4.33 15.73 11.18
N TYR A 15 -4.63 16.16 12.40
CA TYR A 15 -5.22 17.46 12.66
C TYR A 15 -4.38 18.62 12.08
N HIS A 16 -3.05 18.56 12.19
CA HIS A 16 -2.21 19.57 11.56
C HIS A 16 -2.21 19.45 10.03
N CYS A 17 -2.29 18.24 9.48
CA CYS A 17 -2.45 18.06 8.03
C CYS A 17 -3.76 18.69 7.53
N ASP A 18 -4.86 18.47 8.24
CA ASP A 18 -6.15 19.10 7.93
C ASP A 18 -6.05 20.64 7.94
N ARG A 19 -5.47 21.21 9.00
CA ARG A 19 -5.31 22.67 9.12
C ARG A 19 -4.44 23.29 8.03
N LEU A 20 -3.48 22.55 7.52
CA LEU A 20 -2.53 23.02 6.50
C LEU A 20 -2.99 22.67 5.08
N GLY A 21 -4.14 22.02 4.91
CA GLY A 21 -4.61 21.54 3.61
C GLY A 21 -3.69 20.50 2.98
N MET A 22 -3.00 19.70 3.80
CA MET A 22 -2.05 18.69 3.33
C MET A 22 -2.77 17.38 3.02
N LEU A 23 -2.72 16.93 1.78
CA LEU A 23 -3.25 15.62 1.39
C LEU A 23 -2.33 14.50 1.88
N VAL A 24 -2.93 13.46 2.45
CA VAL A 24 -2.24 12.31 3.06
C VAL A 24 -2.65 11.01 2.38
N TRP A 25 -1.67 10.21 1.98
CA TRP A 25 -1.84 8.79 1.70
C TRP A 25 -1.48 8.02 2.97
N GLN A 26 -2.42 7.23 3.47
CA GLN A 26 -2.26 6.49 4.72
C GLN A 26 -2.09 5.02 4.43
N ASP A 27 -0.90 4.50 4.72
CA ASP A 27 -0.63 3.07 4.66
C ASP A 27 -1.10 2.38 5.94
N MET A 28 -1.56 1.14 5.77
CA MET A 28 -1.62 0.19 6.88
C MET A 28 -0.20 -0.23 7.28
N ILE A 29 -0.01 -0.55 8.54
CA ILE A 29 1.25 -1.09 9.03
C ILE A 29 1.48 -2.45 8.38
N SER A 30 2.59 -2.60 7.66
CA SER A 30 3.01 -3.89 7.12
C SER A 30 3.32 -4.85 8.26
N GLY A 31 3.03 -6.12 8.08
CA GLY A 31 3.26 -7.13 9.09
C GLY A 31 3.76 -8.42 8.45
N GLY A 32 4.09 -9.39 9.30
CA GLY A 32 4.65 -10.66 8.89
C GLY A 32 6.18 -10.71 9.01
N ALA A 33 6.75 -11.84 8.67
CA ALA A 33 8.19 -12.04 8.65
C ALA A 33 8.79 -11.64 7.30
N TYR A 34 10.10 -11.74 7.19
CA TYR A 34 10.82 -11.51 5.94
C TYR A 34 10.37 -12.48 4.82
N ILE A 35 10.02 -11.95 3.67
CA ILE A 35 9.48 -12.71 2.52
C ILE A 35 10.54 -13.24 1.55
N GLY A 36 11.82 -13.07 1.88
CA GLY A 36 12.96 -13.53 1.08
C GLY A 36 13.36 -12.57 -0.06
N ASP A 37 14.66 -12.54 -0.39
CA ASP A 37 15.24 -11.62 -1.39
C ASP A 37 14.58 -11.73 -2.77
N TRP A 38 14.21 -12.93 -3.17
CA TRP A 38 13.52 -13.14 -4.45
C TRP A 38 12.18 -12.42 -4.49
N THR A 39 11.35 -12.63 -3.49
CA THR A 39 10.02 -12.02 -3.42
C THR A 39 10.11 -10.51 -3.13
N ALA A 40 10.99 -10.10 -2.22
CA ALA A 40 11.12 -8.69 -1.82
C ALA A 40 11.91 -7.81 -2.80
N GLY A 41 12.74 -8.41 -3.67
CA GLY A 41 13.68 -7.64 -4.48
C GLY A 41 13.74 -8.03 -5.94
N VAL A 42 13.95 -9.31 -6.24
CA VAL A 42 14.24 -9.73 -7.62
C VAL A 42 12.99 -9.72 -8.50
N LEU A 43 11.95 -10.45 -8.11
CA LEU A 43 10.76 -10.65 -8.93
C LEU A 43 10.07 -9.34 -9.33
N PRO A 44 9.85 -8.36 -8.42
CA PRO A 44 9.24 -7.10 -8.80
C PRO A 44 10.06 -6.30 -9.80
N ASN A 45 11.40 -6.31 -9.62
CA ASN A 45 12.30 -5.53 -10.48
C ASN A 45 12.40 -6.06 -11.90
N ILE A 46 12.19 -7.37 -12.10
CA ILE A 46 12.12 -8.00 -13.42
C ILE A 46 10.69 -8.11 -13.98
N GLY A 47 9.71 -7.55 -13.27
CA GLY A 47 8.32 -7.46 -13.73
C GLY A 47 7.51 -8.76 -13.60
N ILE A 48 7.97 -9.71 -12.79
CA ILE A 48 7.23 -10.95 -12.53
C ILE A 48 6.13 -10.66 -11.49
N LYS A 49 4.89 -10.87 -11.90
CA LYS A 49 3.73 -10.80 -11.02
C LYS A 49 3.53 -12.14 -10.32
N VAL A 50 3.32 -12.09 -9.01
CA VAL A 50 2.99 -13.26 -8.18
C VAL A 50 1.59 -13.04 -7.61
N LYS A 51 0.77 -14.10 -7.60
CA LYS A 51 -0.52 -14.06 -6.92
C LYS A 51 -0.33 -14.08 -5.42
N ASP A 52 -1.13 -13.32 -4.73
CA ASP A 52 -1.05 -13.15 -3.28
C ASP A 52 -1.95 -14.11 -2.48
N ASP A 53 -2.49 -15.12 -3.14
CA ASP A 53 -3.10 -16.31 -2.54
C ASP A 53 -2.06 -17.34 -2.04
N ASP A 54 -0.79 -17.19 -2.42
CA ASP A 54 0.32 -17.93 -1.78
C ASP A 54 0.71 -17.27 -0.44
N TYR A 55 -0.17 -17.46 0.55
CA TYR A 55 -0.05 -16.81 1.86
C TYR A 55 1.28 -17.08 2.57
N LYS A 56 1.89 -18.25 2.36
CA LYS A 56 3.17 -18.58 2.98
C LYS A 56 4.31 -17.74 2.39
N ARG A 57 4.30 -17.55 1.08
CA ARG A 57 5.28 -16.71 0.38
C ARG A 57 5.29 -15.28 0.91
N PHE A 58 4.13 -14.73 1.17
CA PHE A 58 3.96 -13.36 1.67
C PHE A 58 3.91 -13.28 3.21
N SER A 59 4.35 -14.34 3.91
CA SER A 59 4.40 -14.37 5.38
C SER A 59 3.04 -14.17 6.06
N ARG A 60 1.97 -14.71 5.45
CA ARG A 60 0.59 -14.67 5.96
C ARG A 60 -0.07 -16.06 5.96
N GLY A 61 0.74 -17.12 6.14
CA GLY A 61 0.25 -18.51 6.16
C GLY A 61 -0.79 -18.79 7.24
N GLU A 62 -0.63 -18.18 8.40
CA GLU A 62 -1.54 -18.34 9.54
C GLU A 62 -2.88 -17.62 9.30
N LYS A 63 -4.00 -18.36 9.41
CA LYS A 63 -5.35 -17.81 9.22
C LYS A 63 -5.63 -16.69 10.21
N GLN A 64 -5.30 -16.90 11.48
CA GLN A 64 -5.50 -15.92 12.54
C GLN A 64 -4.77 -14.59 12.23
N ALA A 65 -3.53 -14.65 11.74
CA ALA A 65 -2.78 -13.46 11.37
C ALA A 65 -3.43 -12.66 10.24
N ARG A 66 -4.14 -13.33 9.30
CA ARG A 66 -4.91 -12.63 8.25
C ARG A 66 -6.19 -12.02 8.80
N GLU A 67 -6.88 -12.70 9.73
CA GLU A 67 -8.07 -12.16 10.39
C GLU A 67 -7.73 -10.97 11.28
N ASP A 68 -6.66 -11.04 12.05
CA ASP A 68 -6.16 -9.93 12.87
C ASP A 68 -5.79 -8.73 12.02
N TYR A 69 -5.08 -8.95 10.92
CA TYR A 69 -4.73 -7.86 9.98
C TYR A 69 -5.97 -7.16 9.43
N ARG A 70 -6.99 -7.92 8.99
CA ARG A 70 -8.24 -7.36 8.49
C ARG A 70 -8.94 -6.52 9.57
N ARG A 71 -9.02 -7.04 10.79
CA ARG A 71 -9.62 -6.30 11.92
C ARG A 71 -8.87 -5.01 12.19
N GLU A 72 -7.54 -5.06 12.34
CA GLU A 72 -6.70 -3.89 12.62
C GLU A 72 -6.74 -2.85 11.49
N LEU A 73 -6.81 -3.28 10.22
CA LEU A 73 -6.97 -2.38 9.08
C LEU A 73 -8.28 -1.57 9.20
N PHE A 74 -9.39 -2.22 9.50
CA PHE A 74 -10.66 -1.53 9.65
C PHE A 74 -10.72 -0.67 10.91
N GLU A 75 -10.15 -1.11 12.02
CA GLU A 75 -9.99 -0.29 13.22
C GLU A 75 -9.16 0.98 12.94
N MET A 76 -8.10 0.88 12.16
CA MET A 76 -7.31 2.04 11.70
C MET A 76 -8.17 3.00 10.86
N ILE A 77 -8.92 2.48 9.89
CA ILE A 77 -9.79 3.29 9.04
C ILE A 77 -10.84 4.00 9.90
N ASP A 78 -11.53 3.27 10.78
CA ASP A 78 -12.56 3.81 11.66
C ASP A 78 -12.04 4.91 12.59
N ALA A 79 -10.80 4.75 13.07
CA ALA A 79 -10.16 5.75 13.92
C ALA A 79 -9.71 7.01 13.15
N LEU A 80 -9.40 6.88 11.87
CA LEU A 80 -8.79 7.95 11.09
C LEU A 80 -9.73 8.57 10.04
N GLU A 81 -10.87 7.98 9.74
CA GLU A 81 -11.80 8.49 8.71
C GLU A 81 -12.33 9.90 8.99
N VAL A 82 -12.25 10.35 10.25
CA VAL A 82 -12.63 11.70 10.69
C VAL A 82 -11.71 12.80 10.12
N PHE A 83 -10.51 12.46 9.64
CA PHE A 83 -9.54 13.42 9.13
C PHE A 83 -9.67 13.59 7.61
N PRO A 84 -10.19 14.73 7.12
CA PRO A 84 -10.38 14.98 5.69
C PRO A 84 -9.07 15.10 4.90
N SER A 85 -7.94 15.29 5.54
CA SER A 85 -6.62 15.28 4.89
C SER A 85 -6.27 13.92 4.30
N ILE A 86 -6.78 12.81 4.85
CA ILE A 86 -6.55 11.49 4.29
C ILE A 86 -7.32 11.37 2.97
N TYR A 87 -6.58 11.17 1.90
CA TYR A 87 -7.08 11.11 0.53
C TYR A 87 -7.08 9.69 -0.05
N CYS A 88 -6.13 8.87 0.39
CA CYS A 88 -5.93 7.52 -0.12
C CYS A 88 -5.62 6.54 1.01
N TRP A 89 -6.28 5.39 1.00
CA TRP A 89 -5.93 4.24 1.82
C TRP A 89 -5.01 3.28 1.07
N VAL A 90 -3.96 2.82 1.72
CA VAL A 90 -2.98 1.89 1.16
C VAL A 90 -2.88 0.65 2.05
N PRO A 91 -3.69 -0.40 1.78
CA PRO A 91 -3.65 -1.64 2.55
C PRO A 91 -2.30 -2.33 2.53
N PHE A 92 -1.65 -2.46 1.38
CA PHE A 92 -0.39 -3.19 1.27
C PHE A 92 0.68 -2.36 0.57
N ASN A 93 1.91 -2.49 1.06
CA ASN A 93 3.11 -1.91 0.49
C ASN A 93 4.11 -3.00 0.11
N GLU A 94 4.55 -3.00 -1.17
CA GLU A 94 5.67 -3.81 -1.68
C GLU A 94 5.57 -5.32 -1.39
N GLY A 95 4.36 -5.84 -1.30
CA GLY A 95 4.13 -7.27 -1.05
C GLY A 95 4.38 -7.72 0.39
N TRP A 96 4.86 -6.85 1.29
CA TRP A 96 5.10 -7.20 2.68
C TRP A 96 3.82 -7.58 3.42
N GLY A 97 3.68 -8.89 3.71
CA GLY A 97 2.50 -9.42 4.36
C GLY A 97 1.21 -9.31 3.51
N GLN A 98 1.35 -9.16 2.19
CA GLN A 98 0.22 -9.03 1.26
C GLN A 98 -0.54 -10.34 1.14
N PHE A 99 -1.86 -10.24 1.07
CA PHE A 99 -2.77 -11.36 0.80
C PHE A 99 -4.14 -10.83 0.38
N ASP A 100 -4.80 -11.51 -0.54
CA ASP A 100 -6.16 -11.17 -1.01
C ASP A 100 -6.33 -9.65 -1.27
N ALA A 101 -5.31 -8.98 -1.80
CA ALA A 101 -5.24 -7.51 -1.83
C ALA A 101 -6.38 -6.88 -2.63
N LYS A 102 -6.85 -7.56 -3.68
CA LYS A 102 -7.99 -7.10 -4.46
C LYS A 102 -9.26 -7.06 -3.61
N GLU A 103 -9.60 -8.16 -2.95
CA GLU A 103 -10.79 -8.27 -2.09
C GLU A 103 -10.71 -7.32 -0.89
N ILE A 104 -9.52 -7.17 -0.30
CA ILE A 104 -9.29 -6.21 0.79
C ILE A 104 -9.48 -4.80 0.29
N GLY A 105 -8.94 -4.45 -0.87
CA GLY A 105 -9.14 -3.12 -1.47
C GLY A 105 -10.61 -2.81 -1.73
N GLU A 106 -11.37 -3.78 -2.26
CA GLU A 106 -12.81 -3.66 -2.47
C GLU A 106 -13.57 -3.48 -1.14
N ALA A 107 -13.17 -4.21 -0.09
CA ALA A 107 -13.77 -4.07 1.23
C ALA A 107 -13.45 -2.70 1.87
N VAL A 108 -12.23 -2.18 1.72
CA VAL A 108 -11.85 -0.82 2.13
C VAL A 108 -12.68 0.22 1.39
N LYS A 109 -12.81 0.11 0.08
CA LYS A 109 -13.64 1.03 -0.73
C LYS A 109 -15.10 1.01 -0.31
N LYS A 110 -15.64 -0.16 0.01
CA LYS A 110 -17.00 -0.30 0.53
C LYS A 110 -17.16 0.35 1.91
N ARG A 111 -16.14 0.25 2.78
CA ARG A 111 -16.15 0.85 4.12
C ARG A 111 -16.03 2.37 4.06
N ASP A 112 -15.17 2.88 3.21
CA ASP A 112 -14.98 4.31 2.98
C ASP A 112 -15.02 4.63 1.47
N PRO A 113 -16.20 4.87 0.91
CA PRO A 113 -16.36 5.18 -0.50
C PRO A 113 -15.84 6.58 -0.88
N SER A 114 -15.56 7.44 0.08
CA SER A 114 -15.15 8.83 -0.14
C SER A 114 -13.69 8.98 -0.56
N ARG A 115 -12.85 7.99 -0.29
CA ARG A 115 -11.40 8.01 -0.53
C ARG A 115 -10.99 6.99 -1.58
N ILE A 116 -9.89 7.24 -2.26
CA ILE A 116 -9.32 6.27 -3.20
C ILE A 116 -8.57 5.16 -2.45
N VAL A 117 -8.39 4.04 -3.12
CA VAL A 117 -7.68 2.87 -2.58
C VAL A 117 -6.58 2.45 -3.53
N ASP A 118 -5.34 2.47 -3.04
CA ASP A 118 -4.17 1.84 -3.66
C ASP A 118 -3.94 0.49 -2.98
N HIS A 119 -4.60 -0.55 -3.47
CA HIS A 119 -4.72 -1.84 -2.80
C HIS A 119 -3.40 -2.59 -2.57
N ALA A 120 -2.43 -2.41 -3.48
CA ALA A 120 -1.11 -3.06 -3.46
C ALA A 120 -0.07 -2.10 -4.03
N SER A 121 0.43 -1.20 -3.19
CA SER A 121 1.32 -0.12 -3.62
C SER A 121 2.67 -0.66 -4.09
N GLY A 122 3.00 -0.30 -5.31
CA GLY A 122 4.31 -0.50 -5.92
C GLY A 122 4.54 -1.84 -6.58
N TRP A 123 4.26 -2.94 -5.89
CA TRP A 123 4.55 -4.29 -6.38
C TRP A 123 3.32 -5.19 -6.25
N TYR A 124 3.34 -6.31 -6.99
CA TYR A 124 2.34 -7.38 -6.90
C TYR A 124 0.89 -6.91 -7.03
N ASP A 125 0.65 -5.94 -7.93
CA ASP A 125 -0.70 -5.53 -8.29
C ASP A 125 -1.57 -6.72 -8.70
N GLN A 126 -2.73 -6.87 -8.06
CA GLN A 126 -3.71 -7.93 -8.30
C GLN A 126 -4.89 -7.45 -9.15
N GLY A 127 -4.78 -6.28 -9.78
CA GLY A 127 -5.85 -5.72 -10.61
C GLY A 127 -7.05 -5.19 -9.82
N GLY A 128 -6.83 -4.81 -8.57
CA GLY A 128 -7.81 -4.17 -7.70
C GLY A 128 -7.54 -2.69 -7.48
N GLY A 129 -8.31 -2.09 -6.58
CA GLY A 129 -8.18 -0.67 -6.23
C GLY A 129 -8.43 0.28 -7.40
N GLU A 130 -8.16 1.55 -7.19
CA GLU A 130 -8.44 2.61 -8.15
C GLU A 130 -7.18 3.13 -8.84
N LEU A 131 -6.00 2.64 -8.44
CA LEU A 131 -4.72 3.04 -9.01
C LEU A 131 -3.93 1.84 -9.53
N ASN A 132 -3.21 2.07 -10.63
CA ASN A 132 -2.11 1.21 -11.07
C ASN A 132 -0.82 1.86 -10.56
N SER A 133 -0.37 1.44 -9.39
CA SER A 133 0.79 2.04 -8.73
C SER A 133 2.07 1.26 -8.99
N MET A 134 3.20 1.98 -8.99
CA MET A 134 4.51 1.41 -9.21
C MET A 134 5.54 2.05 -8.28
N HIS A 135 6.44 1.22 -7.76
CA HIS A 135 7.70 1.67 -7.15
C HIS A 135 8.86 1.39 -8.09
N LYS A 136 9.79 2.33 -8.18
CA LYS A 136 10.98 2.17 -8.99
C LYS A 136 12.19 2.83 -8.35
N TYR A 137 13.16 2.00 -8.00
CA TYR A 137 14.42 2.42 -7.42
C TYR A 137 15.58 2.10 -8.37
N ILE A 138 16.65 2.88 -8.33
CA ILE A 138 17.94 2.64 -9.00
C ILE A 138 17.84 2.60 -10.54
N LEU A 139 16.90 1.85 -11.10
CA LEU A 139 16.73 1.68 -12.54
C LEU A 139 15.86 2.80 -13.14
N PRO A 140 16.06 3.15 -14.41
CA PRO A 140 15.22 4.15 -15.08
C PRO A 140 13.74 3.77 -15.01
N VAL A 141 12.90 4.79 -14.75
CA VAL A 141 11.45 4.64 -14.78
C VAL A 141 11.00 4.34 -16.20
N ARG A 142 10.34 3.23 -16.40
CA ARG A 142 9.63 2.88 -17.63
C ARG A 142 8.17 2.67 -17.29
N LEU A 143 7.29 3.30 -18.04
CA LEU A 143 5.86 3.11 -17.82
C LEU A 143 5.49 1.63 -17.99
N PRO A 144 4.71 1.07 -17.07
CA PRO A 144 4.18 -0.29 -17.21
C PRO A 144 3.15 -0.33 -18.33
N LYS A 145 2.69 -1.52 -18.68
CA LYS A 145 1.47 -1.63 -19.49
C LYS A 145 0.31 -1.03 -18.71
N LEU A 146 -0.24 0.05 -19.23
CA LEU A 146 -1.38 0.73 -18.61
C LEU A 146 -2.66 -0.12 -18.76
N ASP A 147 -3.49 -0.09 -17.77
CA ASP A 147 -4.88 -0.53 -17.79
C ASP A 147 -5.82 0.69 -17.66
N ASP A 148 -7.08 0.48 -17.38
CA ASP A 148 -8.07 1.56 -17.28
C ASP A 148 -7.93 2.42 -16.02
N ARG A 149 -7.04 2.01 -15.08
CA ARG A 149 -6.78 2.74 -13.85
C ARG A 149 -5.71 3.82 -14.07
N PRO A 150 -5.85 5.00 -13.43
CA PRO A 150 -4.78 6.00 -13.41
C PRO A 150 -3.47 5.41 -12.91
N PHE A 151 -2.37 5.71 -13.61
CA PHE A 151 -1.03 5.32 -13.18
C PHE A 151 -0.49 6.27 -12.13
N ALA A 152 0.13 5.71 -11.09
CA ALA A 152 0.81 6.45 -10.04
C ALA A 152 2.21 5.88 -9.78
N LEU A 153 3.24 6.74 -9.91
CA LEU A 153 4.58 6.43 -9.41
C LEU A 153 4.63 6.83 -7.93
N THR A 154 4.37 5.86 -7.05
CA THR A 154 4.13 6.12 -5.64
C THR A 154 5.39 6.16 -4.80
N GLU A 155 6.44 5.49 -5.25
CA GLU A 155 7.80 5.66 -4.73
C GLU A 155 8.83 5.58 -5.84
N PHE A 156 9.85 6.46 -5.77
CA PHE A 156 10.98 6.43 -6.69
C PHE A 156 12.22 7.06 -6.06
N GLY A 157 13.38 6.75 -6.61
CA GLY A 157 14.63 7.36 -6.17
C GLY A 157 15.62 6.36 -5.56
N GLY A 158 16.07 6.62 -4.33
CA GLY A 158 17.21 5.90 -3.73
C GLY A 158 18.56 6.43 -4.24
N TYR A 159 18.55 7.60 -4.87
CA TYR A 159 19.77 8.30 -5.29
C TYR A 159 20.27 9.17 -4.14
N SER A 160 21.44 8.86 -3.62
CA SER A 160 22.14 9.75 -2.70
C SER A 160 23.22 10.51 -3.45
N ARG A 161 23.33 11.81 -3.20
CA ARG A 161 24.44 12.64 -3.65
C ARG A 161 25.35 12.90 -2.47
N ILE A 162 26.62 12.51 -2.60
CA ILE A 162 27.66 12.97 -1.66
C ILE A 162 27.86 14.47 -1.96
N ILE A 163 27.60 15.31 -0.96
CA ILE A 163 27.83 16.75 -1.01
C ILE A 163 29.20 17.00 -0.38
#